data_ed88d58ade99e17559ebcb9924f4e46b
#
_entry.id   ed88d58ade99e17559ebcb9924f4e46b
#
_cell.length_a   1.000
_cell.length_b   1.000
_cell.length_c   1.000
_cell.angle_alpha   90.00
_cell.angle_beta   90.00
_cell.angle_gamma   90.00
#
_symmetry.space_group_name_H-M   'P 1'
#
loop_
_entity.id
_entity.type
_entity.pdbx_description
1 polymer ?
#
loop_
_entity_poly.entity_id
_entity_poly.type
_entity_poly.pdbx_seq_one_letter_code
_entity_poly.pdbx_strand_id
1 'polypeptide(L)'
;MKRRLRILITCLILLLGVGCTGVVTKAKVRLNKKTAEMTVDGSITLKVKGTKKKAKWTSSNKKIATVKASGKVKGKVTAKKAGKVTITAKVSGKKYKCKITVNPKAEEAADNTDANTENSDDKEVEEKKETSAAAEAPGEETAGFDAGDYSINKVHNGEGTFYDLESGGAANLDDMGKDYYTAAMNSNDYLNGLAGAYIEITDKDGDKINVLITDRLPEGKKGDIDLTREAFKKIEPEATGCMKITWKIIPLPTDKPIQYVFKSTSSEYWAQVQVRNHRYPIAKLEYLDKSTDKYVELPREEYNYFTAKNGMGSAGPFTFRVTDIYGHQLVDTGIKINNGKPVDGAANFPY
;
A
#
# COMPACT_ATOMS: atom_id res chain seq x y z
N MET A 1 28.67 -17.01 -75.01
CA MET A 1 29.20 -15.85 -74.24
C MET A 1 28.04 -15.06 -73.63
N LYS A 2 27.76 -15.24 -72.34
CA LYS A 2 26.79 -14.41 -71.59
C LYS A 2 27.43 -14.02 -70.26
N ARG A 3 27.87 -12.78 -70.14
CA ARG A 3 28.42 -12.19 -68.91
C ARG A 3 27.27 -11.98 -67.92
N ARG A 4 27.35 -12.55 -66.73
CA ARG A 4 26.47 -12.30 -65.56
C ARG A 4 27.00 -11.07 -64.81
N LEU A 5 26.21 -10.02 -64.81
CA LEU A 5 26.43 -8.81 -64.05
C LEU A 5 25.97 -9.08 -62.60
N ARG A 6 26.87 -9.07 -61.64
CA ARG A 6 26.58 -9.11 -60.21
C ARG A 6 26.37 -7.66 -59.73
N ILE A 7 25.13 -7.38 -59.33
CA ILE A 7 24.79 -6.13 -58.66
C ILE A 7 25.05 -6.34 -57.19
N LEU A 8 26.05 -5.64 -56.63
CA LEU A 8 26.27 -5.50 -55.20
C LEU A 8 25.33 -4.42 -54.70
N ILE A 9 24.33 -4.82 -53.92
CA ILE A 9 23.50 -3.89 -53.14
C ILE A 9 24.20 -3.65 -51.79
N THR A 10 24.86 -2.51 -51.66
CA THR A 10 25.41 -2.05 -50.38
C THR A 10 24.27 -1.42 -49.59
N CYS A 11 23.73 -2.14 -48.59
CA CYS A 11 22.83 -1.56 -47.60
C CYS A 11 23.61 -0.60 -46.68
N LEU A 12 23.51 0.70 -46.97
CA LEU A 12 23.95 1.76 -46.05
C LEU A 12 22.92 1.89 -44.94
N ILE A 13 23.17 1.28 -43.77
CA ILE A 13 22.35 1.46 -42.58
C ILE A 13 22.72 2.84 -42.00
N LEU A 14 21.88 3.83 -42.25
CA LEU A 14 21.92 5.12 -41.54
C LEU A 14 21.38 4.86 -40.10
N LEU A 15 22.29 4.80 -39.14
CA LEU A 15 21.99 4.93 -37.71
C LEU A 15 21.58 6.39 -37.45
N LEU A 16 20.29 6.68 -37.58
CA LEU A 16 19.70 7.88 -36.98
C LEU A 16 19.64 7.67 -35.45
N GLY A 17 20.69 8.08 -34.77
CA GLY A 17 20.68 8.29 -33.36
C GLY A 17 19.66 9.37 -33.00
N VAL A 18 18.43 8.97 -32.62
CA VAL A 18 17.48 9.86 -31.97
C VAL A 18 18.05 10.16 -30.59
N GLY A 19 18.88 11.17 -30.51
CA GLY A 19 19.28 11.77 -29.25
C GLY A 19 18.03 12.33 -28.58
N CYS A 20 17.56 11.65 -27.53
CA CYS A 20 16.54 12.16 -26.65
C CYS A 20 17.10 13.42 -25.98
N THR A 21 16.89 14.59 -26.61
CA THR A 21 17.13 15.88 -25.97
C THR A 21 16.04 16.06 -24.93
N GLY A 22 16.26 15.47 -23.75
CA GLY A 22 15.41 15.66 -22.60
C GLY A 22 15.33 17.16 -22.31
N VAL A 23 14.16 17.73 -22.52
CA VAL A 23 13.82 19.04 -21.98
C VAL A 23 13.92 18.93 -20.47
N VAL A 24 15.02 19.43 -19.90
CA VAL A 24 15.22 19.49 -18.45
C VAL A 24 14.23 20.50 -17.89
N THR A 25 13.01 20.07 -17.66
CA THR A 25 12.03 20.86 -16.93
C THR A 25 12.53 21.02 -15.50
N LYS A 26 12.80 22.26 -15.11
CA LYS A 26 13.32 22.61 -13.80
C LYS A 26 12.28 22.21 -12.76
N ALA A 27 12.54 21.16 -11.99
CA ALA A 27 11.61 20.61 -11.01
C ALA A 27 11.10 21.72 -10.07
N LYS A 28 9.77 21.79 -9.89
CA LYS A 28 9.12 22.78 -9.03
C LYS A 28 9.54 22.56 -7.58
N VAL A 29 10.11 23.60 -6.95
CA VAL A 29 10.55 23.53 -5.54
C VAL A 29 9.34 23.43 -4.62
N ARG A 30 9.28 22.41 -3.75
CA ARG A 30 8.20 22.17 -2.79
C ARG A 30 8.71 21.47 -1.53
N LEU A 31 7.92 21.45 -0.44
CA LEU A 31 8.14 20.55 0.68
C LEU A 31 7.58 19.16 0.35
N ASN A 32 8.18 18.11 0.91
CA ASN A 32 7.66 16.74 0.84
C ASN A 32 6.31 16.59 1.55
N LYS A 33 6.03 17.36 2.60
CA LYS A 33 4.75 17.38 3.32
C LYS A 33 4.22 18.80 3.47
N LYS A 34 2.91 19.01 3.22
CA LYS A 34 2.22 20.29 3.49
C LYS A 34 1.60 20.31 4.88
N THR A 35 1.19 19.13 5.34
CA THR A 35 0.68 18.88 6.71
C THR A 35 1.41 17.66 7.29
N ALA A 36 1.42 17.52 8.60
CA ALA A 36 1.90 16.32 9.29
C ALA A 36 1.31 16.27 10.70
N GLU A 37 1.17 15.06 11.23
CA GLU A 37 0.82 14.82 12.62
C GLU A 37 1.98 14.14 13.33
N MET A 38 2.09 14.31 14.63
CA MET A 38 3.09 13.68 15.47
C MET A 38 2.67 13.76 16.93
N THR A 39 3.12 12.85 17.77
CA THR A 39 2.91 12.90 19.21
C THR A 39 4.00 13.72 19.90
N VAL A 40 3.74 14.14 21.13
CA VAL A 40 4.77 14.75 21.99
C VAL A 40 5.98 13.81 22.06
N ASP A 41 7.20 14.38 22.02
CA ASP A 41 8.51 13.71 21.93
C ASP A 41 8.81 13.01 20.60
N GLY A 42 7.84 12.87 19.70
CA GLY A 42 8.04 12.37 18.35
C GLY A 42 8.91 13.28 17.47
N SER A 43 9.44 12.76 16.39
CA SER A 43 10.21 13.56 15.42
C SER A 43 9.92 13.13 13.98
N ILE A 44 9.86 14.12 13.07
CA ILE A 44 9.71 13.91 11.63
C ILE A 44 10.78 14.67 10.86
N THR A 45 11.10 14.19 9.65
CA THR A 45 12.02 14.89 8.74
C THR A 45 11.24 15.54 7.61
N LEU A 46 11.33 16.86 7.49
CA LEU A 46 10.84 17.60 6.33
C LEU A 46 11.97 17.79 5.33
N LYS A 47 11.65 17.67 4.02
CA LYS A 47 12.60 17.82 2.92
C LYS A 47 12.06 18.79 1.87
N VAL A 48 12.93 19.68 1.37
CA VAL A 48 12.61 20.52 0.19
C VAL A 48 13.04 19.77 -1.05
N LYS A 49 12.08 19.36 -1.89
CA LYS A 49 12.28 18.71 -3.18
C LYS A 49 12.46 19.77 -4.30
N GLY A 50 13.05 19.37 -5.43
CA GLY A 50 13.22 20.23 -6.61
C GLY A 50 14.35 21.27 -6.49
N THR A 51 15.26 21.14 -5.49
CA THR A 51 16.40 22.03 -5.33
C THR A 51 17.55 21.40 -4.56
N LYS A 52 18.78 21.80 -4.89
CA LYS A 52 19.99 21.49 -4.11
C LYS A 52 20.45 22.67 -3.22
N LYS A 53 19.71 23.79 -3.24
CA LYS A 53 20.05 24.98 -2.46
C LYS A 53 19.69 24.80 -0.99
N LYS A 54 20.51 25.35 -0.09
CA LYS A 54 20.32 25.25 1.36
C LYS A 54 19.00 25.89 1.80
N ALA A 55 18.22 25.17 2.59
CA ALA A 55 16.99 25.63 3.22
C ALA A 55 17.28 26.23 4.62
N LYS A 56 16.66 27.36 4.94
CA LYS A 56 16.63 27.93 6.29
C LYS A 56 15.29 27.54 6.94
N TRP A 57 15.35 26.83 8.07
CA TRP A 57 14.18 26.29 8.73
C TRP A 57 13.76 27.14 9.93
N THR A 58 12.45 27.32 10.12
CA THR A 58 11.88 28.03 11.26
C THR A 58 10.58 27.39 11.72
N SER A 59 10.32 27.41 13.02
CA SER A 59 9.06 27.02 13.64
C SER A 59 8.28 28.26 14.06
N SER A 60 6.97 28.28 13.86
CA SER A 60 6.08 29.34 14.32
C SER A 60 5.91 29.33 15.84
N ASN A 61 6.08 28.15 16.48
CA ASN A 61 6.03 28.03 17.94
C ASN A 61 7.02 26.96 18.41
N LYS A 62 8.17 27.40 18.94
CA LYS A 62 9.24 26.52 19.43
C LYS A 62 8.88 25.79 20.75
N LYS A 63 7.82 26.22 21.44
CA LYS A 63 7.31 25.52 22.62
C LYS A 63 6.53 24.27 22.23
N ILE A 64 5.88 24.29 21.07
CA ILE A 64 5.13 23.13 20.52
C ILE A 64 6.07 22.20 19.76
N ALA A 65 6.87 22.73 18.81
CA ALA A 65 7.86 21.93 18.11
C ALA A 65 9.06 22.78 17.67
N THR A 66 10.23 22.15 17.66
CA THR A 66 11.47 22.74 17.15
C THR A 66 11.87 22.11 15.82
N VAL A 67 12.65 22.83 15.02
CA VAL A 67 13.23 22.30 13.79
C VAL A 67 14.72 22.60 13.73
N LYS A 68 15.53 21.56 13.46
CA LYS A 68 16.99 21.67 13.22
C LYS A 68 17.28 21.22 11.81
N ALA A 69 18.14 21.96 11.09
CA ALA A 69 18.62 21.55 9.79
C ALA A 69 19.43 20.23 9.95
N SER A 70 19.07 19.19 9.17
CA SER A 70 19.77 17.89 9.15
C SER A 70 20.40 17.62 7.77
N GLY A 71 20.77 18.69 7.04
CA GLY A 71 21.38 18.68 5.72
C GLY A 71 21.03 19.94 4.93
N LYS A 72 21.44 20.01 3.65
CA LYS A 72 21.18 21.19 2.81
C LYS A 72 19.70 21.48 2.63
N VAL A 73 18.88 20.43 2.44
CA VAL A 73 17.45 20.54 2.12
C VAL A 73 16.54 19.84 3.13
N LYS A 74 17.09 19.20 4.18
CA LYS A 74 16.35 18.46 5.21
C LYS A 74 16.30 19.26 6.52
N GLY A 75 15.17 19.15 7.25
CA GLY A 75 14.98 19.69 8.59
C GLY A 75 14.30 18.66 9.49
N LYS A 76 14.97 18.24 10.58
CA LYS A 76 14.38 17.38 11.61
C LYS A 76 13.53 18.22 12.53
N VAL A 77 12.24 17.94 12.60
CA VAL A 77 11.28 18.56 13.51
C VAL A 77 11.13 17.64 14.72
N THR A 78 11.14 18.20 15.93
CA THR A 78 10.90 17.47 17.18
C THR A 78 9.76 18.15 17.93
N ALA A 79 8.73 17.38 18.27
CA ALA A 79 7.60 17.84 19.07
C ALA A 79 8.00 17.96 20.54
N LYS A 80 7.41 18.93 21.23
CA LYS A 80 7.66 19.20 22.66
C LYS A 80 6.39 19.29 23.49
N LYS A 81 5.29 19.74 22.89
CA LYS A 81 4.00 19.91 23.55
C LYS A 81 2.88 19.76 22.55
N ALA A 82 1.74 19.22 22.97
CA ALA A 82 0.54 19.14 22.16
C ALA A 82 0.10 20.52 21.65
N GLY A 83 -0.41 20.56 20.40
CA GLY A 83 -0.88 21.79 19.77
C GLY A 83 -0.53 21.87 18.28
N LYS A 84 -1.00 22.92 17.60
CA LYS A 84 -0.76 23.15 16.17
C LYS A 84 0.42 24.11 15.95
N VAL A 85 1.33 23.77 15.03
CA VAL A 85 2.52 24.57 14.70
C VAL A 85 2.81 24.55 13.21
N THR A 86 3.37 25.64 12.68
CA THR A 86 3.78 25.70 11.25
C THR A 86 5.29 25.72 11.17
N ILE A 87 5.85 24.75 10.46
CA ILE A 87 7.27 24.73 10.10
C ILE A 87 7.45 25.35 8.72
N THR A 88 8.40 26.26 8.60
CA THR A 88 8.67 26.98 7.35
C THR A 88 10.10 26.72 6.89
N ALA A 89 10.25 26.28 5.63
CA ALA A 89 11.51 26.22 4.91
C ALA A 89 11.62 27.43 3.98
N LYS A 90 12.67 28.25 4.11
CA LYS A 90 12.98 29.36 3.18
C LYS A 90 14.13 28.96 2.26
N VAL A 91 13.90 28.94 0.94
CA VAL A 91 14.88 28.60 -0.08
C VAL A 91 14.86 29.66 -1.16
N SER A 92 15.98 30.28 -1.46
CA SER A 92 16.10 31.35 -2.48
C SER A 92 15.01 32.44 -2.34
N GLY A 93 14.74 32.88 -1.12
CA GLY A 93 13.73 33.92 -0.83
C GLY A 93 12.30 33.38 -0.72
N LYS A 94 11.94 32.25 -1.31
CA LYS A 94 10.59 31.67 -1.27
C LYS A 94 10.38 30.86 0.01
N LYS A 95 9.16 30.90 0.56
CA LYS A 95 8.76 30.21 1.78
C LYS A 95 7.86 29.04 1.44
N TYR A 96 8.15 27.86 2.02
CA TYR A 96 7.38 26.62 1.91
C TYR A 96 6.97 26.23 3.33
N LYS A 97 5.67 26.03 3.55
CA LYS A 97 5.10 25.81 4.88
C LYS A 97 4.58 24.40 5.03
N CYS A 98 4.78 23.80 6.22
CA CYS A 98 4.14 22.57 6.67
C CYS A 98 3.38 22.87 7.96
N LYS A 99 2.08 22.58 8.01
CA LYS A 99 1.28 22.66 9.24
C LYS A 99 1.45 21.35 9.99
N ILE A 100 1.77 21.40 11.28
CA ILE A 100 1.97 20.21 12.10
C ILE A 100 1.01 20.27 13.29
N THR A 101 0.26 19.18 13.49
CA THR A 101 -0.52 18.93 14.70
C THR A 101 0.32 18.04 15.60
N VAL A 102 0.54 18.45 16.83
CA VAL A 102 1.20 17.63 17.86
C VAL A 102 0.13 17.15 18.83
N ASN A 103 -0.10 15.85 18.87
CA ASN A 103 -1.05 15.18 19.74
C ASN A 103 -0.41 14.88 21.11
N PRO A 104 -1.17 14.86 22.23
CA PRO A 104 -0.66 14.47 23.53
C PRO A 104 -0.16 13.03 23.52
N LYS A 105 0.75 12.70 24.43
CA LYS A 105 1.18 11.34 24.70
C LYS A 105 0.08 10.60 25.49
N ALA A 106 -0.21 9.35 25.17
CA ALA A 106 -1.36 8.60 25.68
C ALA A 106 -1.41 8.39 27.23
N GLU A 107 -0.41 8.82 27.98
CA GLU A 107 -0.35 8.66 29.45
C GLU A 107 -0.91 9.85 30.26
N GLU A 108 -1.40 10.93 29.64
CA GLU A 108 -1.90 12.14 30.34
C GLU A 108 -3.41 12.37 30.19
N ALA A 109 -4.19 11.36 29.78
CA ALA A 109 -5.65 11.48 29.67
C ALA A 109 -6.39 10.74 30.81
N ALA A 110 -6.08 11.09 32.06
CA ALA A 110 -6.97 10.80 33.18
C ALA A 110 -7.15 12.10 33.99
N ASP A 111 -8.29 12.66 33.84
CA ASP A 111 -9.05 13.63 34.66
C ASP A 111 -9.38 14.94 33.92
N ASN A 112 -10.61 15.06 33.51
CA ASN A 112 -11.62 16.10 33.73
C ASN A 112 -12.73 16.02 32.69
N THR A 113 -13.86 15.52 33.16
CA THR A 113 -15.22 15.78 32.66
C THR A 113 -15.57 17.25 32.87
N ASP A 114 -16.05 17.96 31.84
CA ASP A 114 -17.36 18.60 31.87
C ASP A 114 -17.79 19.12 30.50
N ALA A 115 -19.09 19.08 30.35
CA ALA A 115 -19.93 19.30 29.20
C ALA A 115 -19.85 20.70 28.58
N ASN A 116 -20.06 20.84 27.28
CA ASN A 116 -21.23 21.51 26.74
C ASN A 116 -21.38 21.33 25.22
N THR A 117 -22.62 21.14 24.82
CA THR A 117 -23.21 20.98 23.50
C THR A 117 -23.17 22.31 22.73
N GLU A 118 -22.91 22.29 21.41
CA GLU A 118 -23.79 22.87 20.40
C GLU A 118 -23.30 22.69 18.96
N ASN A 119 -24.26 22.39 18.12
CA ASN A 119 -24.29 22.17 16.68
C ASN A 119 -23.57 23.20 15.82
N SER A 120 -22.93 22.75 14.74
CA SER A 120 -23.20 23.31 13.41
C SER A 120 -22.69 22.37 12.29
N ASP A 121 -23.55 22.13 11.32
CA ASP A 121 -23.32 21.42 10.06
C ASP A 121 -22.08 21.91 9.33
N ASP A 122 -21.20 20.98 8.92
CA ASP A 122 -20.38 21.18 7.75
C ASP A 122 -20.02 19.84 7.08
N LYS A 123 -20.16 19.82 5.78
CA LYS A 123 -20.03 18.71 4.85
C LYS A 123 -18.72 17.96 5.05
N GLU A 124 -18.83 16.69 5.41
CA GLU A 124 -17.77 15.70 5.47
C GLU A 124 -17.29 15.38 4.05
N VAL A 125 -16.12 15.88 3.71
CA VAL A 125 -15.32 15.33 2.61
C VAL A 125 -14.57 14.15 3.21
N GLU A 126 -14.98 12.93 2.88
CA GLU A 126 -14.31 11.69 3.27
C GLU A 126 -12.83 11.73 2.85
N GLU A 127 -11.97 12.03 3.80
CA GLU A 127 -10.52 11.96 3.63
C GLU A 127 -10.09 10.50 3.82
N LYS A 128 -9.65 9.87 2.73
CA LYS A 128 -9.06 8.51 2.77
C LYS A 128 -8.07 8.41 3.92
N LYS A 129 -8.23 7.39 4.75
CA LYS A 129 -7.46 7.12 5.96
C LYS A 129 -5.96 7.05 5.62
N GLU A 130 -5.27 8.16 5.75
CA GLU A 130 -3.82 8.25 5.67
C GLU A 130 -3.25 7.70 6.99
N THR A 131 -3.25 6.37 7.14
CA THR A 131 -2.56 5.72 8.25
C THR A 131 -1.05 5.76 8.00
N SER A 132 -0.45 6.91 8.28
CA SER A 132 0.97 7.00 8.66
C SER A 132 1.12 6.64 10.16
N ALA A 133 0.41 5.63 10.64
CA ALA A 133 0.80 4.91 11.84
C ALA A 133 2.10 4.19 11.48
N ALA A 134 3.12 4.29 12.32
CA ALA A 134 4.23 3.35 12.25
C ALA A 134 3.57 1.96 12.23
N ALA A 135 3.73 1.23 11.12
CA ALA A 135 3.25 -0.14 11.06
C ALA A 135 3.83 -0.84 12.29
N GLU A 136 2.96 -1.43 13.11
CA GLU A 136 3.44 -2.30 14.18
C GLU A 136 4.35 -3.33 13.53
N ALA A 137 5.42 -3.72 14.23
CA ALA A 137 6.35 -4.70 13.69
C ALA A 137 5.57 -5.96 13.29
N PRO A 138 5.78 -6.51 12.09
CA PRO A 138 5.11 -7.74 11.70
C PRO A 138 5.41 -8.82 12.74
N GLY A 139 4.39 -9.63 13.08
CA GLY A 139 4.53 -10.80 13.95
C GLY A 139 5.62 -11.74 13.45
N GLU A 140 6.11 -12.62 14.30
CA GLU A 140 7.12 -13.63 13.93
C GLU A 140 6.52 -14.63 12.95
N GLU A 141 7.33 -15.15 12.02
CA GLU A 141 6.94 -16.29 11.18
C GLU A 141 6.68 -17.52 12.07
N THR A 142 5.66 -18.30 11.73
CA THR A 142 5.39 -19.55 12.45
C THR A 142 6.59 -20.49 12.31
N ALA A 143 7.07 -21.04 13.39
CA ALA A 143 8.25 -21.90 13.40
C ALA A 143 8.14 -23.05 12.37
N GLY A 144 9.12 -23.11 11.46
CA GLY A 144 9.17 -24.10 10.38
C GLY A 144 8.35 -23.77 9.13
N PHE A 145 7.70 -22.60 9.07
CA PHE A 145 7.09 -22.11 7.84
C PHE A 145 8.13 -21.31 7.05
N ASP A 146 8.16 -21.49 5.73
CA ASP A 146 9.07 -20.78 4.83
C ASP A 146 8.24 -19.86 3.90
N ALA A 147 8.30 -18.57 4.17
CA ALA A 147 7.69 -17.55 3.33
C ALA A 147 8.52 -17.25 2.06
N GLY A 148 9.69 -17.86 1.92
CA GLY A 148 10.57 -17.73 0.76
C GLY A 148 10.97 -16.29 0.47
N ASP A 149 10.67 -15.85 -0.75
CA ASP A 149 10.97 -14.48 -1.19
C ASP A 149 10.19 -13.40 -0.40
N TYR A 150 9.15 -13.76 0.33
CA TYR A 150 8.26 -12.82 1.01
C TYR A 150 8.39 -12.86 2.54
N SER A 151 9.51 -13.39 3.04
CA SER A 151 9.83 -13.41 4.48
C SER A 151 9.68 -12.03 5.13
N ILE A 152 9.42 -12.03 6.42
CA ILE A 152 9.22 -10.81 7.20
C ILE A 152 10.37 -9.81 6.99
N ASN A 153 10.01 -8.55 6.76
CA ASN A 153 10.95 -7.45 6.48
C ASN A 153 11.80 -7.60 5.20
N LYS A 154 11.54 -8.60 4.37
CA LYS A 154 12.22 -8.72 3.07
C LYS A 154 11.94 -7.51 2.21
N VAL A 155 13.01 -6.89 1.71
CA VAL A 155 12.94 -5.71 0.84
C VAL A 155 13.10 -6.14 -0.61
N HIS A 156 12.18 -5.71 -1.46
CA HIS A 156 12.17 -5.91 -2.90
C HIS A 156 12.55 -4.61 -3.60
N ASN A 157 13.13 -4.73 -4.81
CA ASN A 157 13.50 -3.59 -5.64
C ASN A 157 12.69 -3.63 -6.93
N GLY A 158 12.31 -2.47 -7.44
CA GLY A 158 11.58 -2.33 -8.70
C GLY A 158 11.49 -0.89 -9.18
N GLU A 159 10.64 -0.71 -10.19
CA GLU A 159 10.24 0.59 -10.69
C GLU A 159 8.80 0.88 -10.26
N GLY A 160 8.55 2.13 -9.87
CA GLY A 160 7.23 2.65 -9.58
C GLY A 160 6.75 3.53 -10.73
N THR A 161 5.65 3.18 -11.35
CA THR A 161 4.93 3.98 -12.34
C THR A 161 3.56 4.37 -11.81
N PHE A 162 2.70 4.96 -12.63
CA PHE A 162 1.33 5.25 -12.21
C PHE A 162 0.34 5.09 -13.36
N TYR A 163 -0.89 4.75 -12.97
CA TYR A 163 -2.02 4.60 -13.86
C TYR A 163 -3.28 5.29 -13.31
N ASP A 164 -4.27 5.49 -14.16
CA ASP A 164 -5.60 5.93 -13.76
C ASP A 164 -6.48 4.70 -13.56
N LEU A 165 -6.91 4.46 -12.33
CA LEU A 165 -7.85 3.39 -12.03
C LEU A 165 -9.25 3.83 -12.50
N GLU A 166 -9.74 3.26 -13.60
CA GLU A 166 -11.07 3.57 -14.12
C GLU A 166 -12.15 2.81 -13.36
N SER A 167 -11.99 1.52 -13.11
CA SER A 167 -12.84 0.66 -12.25
C SER A 167 -12.26 -0.75 -12.19
N GLY A 168 -12.51 -1.48 -11.10
CA GLY A 168 -12.35 -2.92 -11.02
C GLY A 168 -10.93 -3.44 -11.19
N GLY A 169 -10.13 -3.43 -10.14
CA GLY A 169 -8.83 -4.10 -10.16
C GLY A 169 -8.94 -5.64 -10.21
N ALA A 170 -7.91 -6.31 -10.72
CA ALA A 170 -7.86 -7.77 -10.89
C ALA A 170 -8.11 -8.54 -9.57
N ALA A 171 -7.80 -7.97 -8.41
CA ALA A 171 -8.02 -8.60 -7.11
C ALA A 171 -9.47 -8.53 -6.62
N ASN A 172 -10.38 -7.84 -7.31
CA ASN A 172 -11.78 -7.66 -6.90
C ASN A 172 -11.93 -7.08 -5.47
N LEU A 173 -11.15 -6.07 -5.15
CA LEU A 173 -11.11 -5.37 -3.85
C LEU A 173 -11.47 -3.88 -3.97
N ASP A 174 -12.34 -3.51 -4.91
CA ASP A 174 -12.64 -2.12 -5.25
C ASP A 174 -13.23 -1.32 -4.11
N ASP A 175 -14.03 -1.97 -3.26
CA ASP A 175 -14.61 -1.37 -2.07
C ASP A 175 -13.55 -0.98 -1.02
N MET A 176 -12.44 -1.72 -0.95
CA MET A 176 -11.31 -1.41 -0.06
C MET A 176 -10.47 -0.23 -0.56
N GLY A 177 -10.49 0.07 -1.85
CA GLY A 177 -9.78 1.22 -2.43
C GLY A 177 -10.32 2.58 -1.98
N LYS A 178 -11.46 2.62 -1.28
CA LYS A 178 -11.97 3.85 -0.65
C LYS A 178 -11.19 4.22 0.61
N ASP A 179 -10.71 3.21 1.35
CA ASP A 179 -10.05 3.40 2.65
C ASP A 179 -8.53 3.47 2.53
N TYR A 180 -7.95 2.94 1.44
CA TYR A 180 -6.51 2.81 1.25
C TYR A 180 -6.06 3.38 -0.09
N TYR A 181 -4.82 3.87 -0.18
CA TYR A 181 -4.15 4.02 -1.46
C TYR A 181 -3.93 2.66 -2.08
N THR A 182 -4.07 2.55 -3.39
CA THR A 182 -4.01 1.28 -4.11
C THR A 182 -2.96 1.28 -5.20
N ALA A 183 -2.54 0.08 -5.59
CA ALA A 183 -1.60 -0.13 -6.67
C ALA A 183 -1.85 -1.46 -7.38
N ALA A 184 -1.34 -1.56 -8.61
CA ALA A 184 -1.19 -2.78 -9.37
C ALA A 184 0.22 -3.35 -9.14
N MET A 185 0.32 -4.66 -8.93
CA MET A 185 1.59 -5.36 -8.73
C MET A 185 1.91 -6.19 -9.97
N ASN A 186 3.19 -6.28 -10.33
CA ASN A 186 3.65 -7.12 -11.42
C ASN A 186 3.12 -8.57 -11.30
N SER A 187 2.93 -9.25 -12.44
CA SER A 187 2.31 -10.58 -12.46
C SER A 187 3.07 -11.64 -11.66
N ASN A 188 4.41 -11.56 -11.58
CA ASN A 188 5.18 -12.56 -10.86
C ASN A 188 4.87 -12.55 -9.36
N ASP A 189 4.92 -11.37 -8.73
CA ASP A 189 4.66 -11.23 -7.30
C ASP A 189 3.15 -11.38 -7.00
N TYR A 190 2.29 -10.80 -7.85
CA TYR A 190 0.83 -10.88 -7.70
C TYR A 190 0.32 -12.34 -7.73
N LEU A 191 0.74 -13.15 -8.72
CA LEU A 191 0.30 -14.54 -8.87
C LEU A 191 0.89 -15.48 -7.82
N ASN A 192 1.99 -15.08 -7.17
CA ASN A 192 2.56 -15.78 -6.01
C ASN A 192 1.81 -15.49 -4.69
N GLY A 193 0.58 -15.03 -4.78
CA GLY A 193 -0.31 -14.90 -3.62
C GLY A 193 -0.40 -13.50 -3.04
N LEU A 194 0.23 -12.48 -3.65
CA LEU A 194 0.24 -11.13 -3.09
C LEU A 194 -0.95 -10.25 -3.50
N ALA A 195 -1.97 -10.80 -4.16
CA ALA A 195 -3.24 -10.07 -4.31
C ALA A 195 -3.83 -9.75 -2.94
N GLY A 196 -4.14 -8.49 -2.68
CA GLY A 196 -4.60 -8.00 -1.37
C GLY A 196 -3.48 -7.78 -0.34
N ALA A 197 -2.21 -7.86 -0.73
CA ALA A 197 -1.08 -7.49 0.12
C ALA A 197 -1.12 -5.99 0.45
N TYR A 198 -0.77 -5.63 1.69
CA TYR A 198 -0.50 -4.26 2.07
C TYR A 198 1.00 -4.07 2.15
N ILE A 199 1.54 -3.08 1.43
CA ILE A 199 2.99 -2.88 1.28
C ILE A 199 3.41 -1.45 1.59
N GLU A 200 4.59 -1.28 2.17
CA GLU A 200 5.29 0.00 2.29
C GLU A 200 6.22 0.17 1.10
N ILE A 201 6.00 1.19 0.30
CA ILE A 201 6.88 1.59 -0.80
C ILE A 201 7.76 2.74 -0.34
N THR A 202 9.05 2.67 -0.65
CA THR A 202 10.03 3.73 -0.38
C THR A 202 10.70 4.14 -1.68
N ASP A 203 10.68 5.44 -2.00
CA ASP A 203 11.36 6.00 -3.17
C ASP A 203 12.89 6.15 -2.92
N LYS A 204 13.63 6.53 -3.95
CA LYS A 204 15.10 6.79 -3.88
C LYS A 204 15.49 7.90 -2.88
N ASP A 205 14.54 8.75 -2.52
CA ASP A 205 14.74 9.89 -1.62
C ASP A 205 14.36 9.54 -0.17
N GLY A 206 13.82 8.33 0.07
CA GLY A 206 13.38 7.80 1.35
C GLY A 206 11.97 8.29 1.75
N ASP A 207 11.19 8.81 0.79
CA ASP A 207 9.78 9.11 1.01
C ASP A 207 8.97 7.81 0.90
N LYS A 208 7.94 7.67 1.74
CA LYS A 208 7.20 6.41 1.88
C LYS A 208 5.71 6.61 1.63
N ILE A 209 5.10 5.56 1.10
CA ILE A 209 3.64 5.40 1.03
C ILE A 209 3.27 3.94 1.26
N ASN A 210 2.16 3.74 1.94
CA ASN A 210 1.58 2.42 2.12
C ASN A 210 0.42 2.25 1.14
N VAL A 211 0.35 1.12 0.45
CA VAL A 211 -0.68 0.83 -0.55
C VAL A 211 -1.20 -0.58 -0.42
N LEU A 212 -2.48 -0.76 -0.75
CA LEU A 212 -3.13 -2.06 -0.90
C LEU A 212 -3.00 -2.51 -2.35
N ILE A 213 -2.59 -3.75 -2.58
CA ILE A 213 -2.51 -4.33 -3.92
C ILE A 213 -3.90 -4.81 -4.33
N THR A 214 -4.54 -4.05 -5.19
CA THR A 214 -5.88 -4.33 -5.71
C THR A 214 -5.91 -4.73 -7.17
N ASP A 215 -4.78 -4.56 -7.88
CA ASP A 215 -4.72 -4.81 -9.31
C ASP A 215 -3.43 -5.50 -9.73
N ARG A 216 -3.37 -5.94 -10.98
CA ARG A 216 -2.23 -6.64 -11.59
C ARG A 216 -1.66 -5.81 -12.74
N LEU A 217 -0.33 -5.69 -12.77
CA LEU A 217 0.47 -5.11 -13.85
C LEU A 217 1.04 -6.24 -14.72
N PRO A 218 0.40 -6.58 -15.85
CA PRO A 218 0.80 -7.76 -16.64
C PRO A 218 2.21 -7.67 -17.23
N GLU A 219 2.62 -6.50 -17.68
CA GLU A 219 3.91 -6.22 -18.32
C GLU A 219 5.04 -5.88 -17.37
N GLY A 220 4.76 -5.72 -16.07
CA GLY A 220 5.77 -5.38 -15.06
C GLY A 220 6.78 -6.49 -14.83
N LYS A 221 8.04 -6.13 -14.60
CA LYS A 221 9.08 -7.04 -14.13
C LYS A 221 8.87 -7.36 -12.66
N LYS A 222 9.43 -8.46 -12.17
CA LYS A 222 9.41 -8.78 -10.73
C LYS A 222 9.89 -7.57 -9.91
N GLY A 223 9.10 -7.17 -8.92
CA GLY A 223 9.35 -6.02 -8.06
C GLY A 223 8.70 -4.71 -8.53
N ASP A 224 8.27 -4.58 -9.78
CA ASP A 224 7.64 -3.36 -10.28
C ASP A 224 6.22 -3.18 -9.72
N ILE A 225 5.88 -1.94 -9.43
CA ILE A 225 4.57 -1.54 -8.88
C ILE A 225 4.04 -0.34 -9.67
N ASP A 226 2.81 -0.44 -10.14
CA ASP A 226 2.10 0.65 -10.78
C ASP A 226 1.09 1.25 -9.78
N LEU A 227 1.37 2.44 -9.29
CA LEU A 227 0.55 3.09 -8.28
C LEU A 227 -0.66 3.76 -8.94
N THR A 228 -1.79 3.84 -8.25
CA THR A 228 -2.80 4.80 -8.68
C THR A 228 -2.18 6.19 -8.72
N ARG A 229 -2.59 7.02 -9.70
CA ARG A 229 -2.06 8.39 -9.89
C ARG A 229 -2.07 9.20 -8.59
N GLU A 230 -3.11 9.02 -7.79
CA GLU A 230 -3.25 9.67 -6.50
C GLU A 230 -2.17 9.20 -5.51
N ALA A 231 -1.90 7.90 -5.44
CA ALA A 231 -0.86 7.32 -4.60
C ALA A 231 0.54 7.78 -5.05
N PHE A 232 0.83 7.75 -6.35
CA PHE A 232 2.11 8.19 -6.90
C PHE A 232 2.43 9.65 -6.52
N LYS A 233 1.44 10.53 -6.61
CA LYS A 233 1.57 11.96 -6.24
C LYS A 233 1.94 12.21 -4.78
N LYS A 234 1.76 11.23 -3.91
CA LYS A 234 2.13 11.38 -2.49
C LYS A 234 3.64 11.34 -2.26
N ILE A 235 4.38 10.60 -3.07
CA ILE A 235 5.83 10.42 -2.90
C ILE A 235 6.66 11.07 -4.02
N GLU A 236 6.13 11.13 -5.27
CA GLU A 236 6.88 11.69 -6.39
C GLU A 236 5.98 12.58 -7.27
N PRO A 237 6.50 13.67 -7.91
CA PRO A 237 5.74 14.42 -8.89
C PRO A 237 5.35 13.55 -10.08
N GLU A 238 4.14 13.74 -10.58
CA GLU A 238 3.61 13.06 -11.77
C GLU A 238 4.50 13.22 -13.01
N ALA A 239 5.13 14.38 -13.16
CA ALA A 239 6.06 14.65 -14.26
C ALA A 239 7.34 13.78 -14.26
N THR A 240 7.58 13.02 -13.18
CA THR A 240 8.68 12.05 -13.12
C THR A 240 8.37 10.80 -13.93
N GLY A 241 7.10 10.43 -14.04
CA GLY A 241 6.61 9.29 -14.82
C GLY A 241 6.99 7.92 -14.24
N CYS A 242 8.27 7.72 -13.96
CA CYS A 242 8.82 6.48 -13.41
C CYS A 242 9.85 6.79 -12.32
N MET A 243 9.89 5.99 -11.25
CA MET A 243 10.85 6.14 -10.15
C MET A 243 11.41 4.79 -9.71
N LYS A 244 12.63 4.76 -9.18
CA LYS A 244 13.14 3.58 -8.49
C LYS A 244 12.52 3.50 -7.11
N ILE A 245 12.05 2.30 -6.78
CA ILE A 245 11.44 2.00 -5.50
C ILE A 245 12.07 0.79 -4.83
N THR A 246 11.90 0.74 -3.52
CA THR A 246 11.94 -0.50 -2.75
C THR A 246 10.61 -0.66 -2.05
N TRP A 247 10.20 -1.92 -1.82
CA TRP A 247 8.98 -2.20 -1.06
C TRP A 247 9.12 -3.44 -0.19
N LYS A 248 8.28 -3.52 0.83
CA LYS A 248 8.15 -4.67 1.72
C LYS A 248 6.70 -4.86 2.13
N ILE A 249 6.34 -6.10 2.47
CA ILE A 249 5.02 -6.40 3.02
C ILE A 249 4.97 -5.87 4.46
N ILE A 250 3.85 -5.24 4.79
CA ILE A 250 3.51 -4.78 6.14
C ILE A 250 2.09 -5.22 6.48
N PRO A 251 1.73 -5.38 7.76
CA PRO A 251 0.37 -5.72 8.14
C PRO A 251 -0.62 -4.64 7.70
N LEU A 252 -1.78 -5.06 7.19
CA LEU A 252 -2.90 -4.15 6.97
C LEU A 252 -3.34 -3.58 8.33
N PRO A 253 -3.42 -2.24 8.49
CA PRO A 253 -3.77 -1.60 9.76
C PRO A 253 -5.28 -1.70 10.01
N THR A 254 -5.73 -2.85 10.48
CA THR A 254 -7.14 -3.14 10.74
C THR A 254 -7.32 -3.87 12.07
N ASP A 255 -8.30 -3.41 12.86
CA ASP A 255 -8.74 -4.10 14.09
C ASP A 255 -9.93 -5.03 13.85
N LYS A 256 -10.45 -5.06 12.59
CA LYS A 256 -11.56 -5.90 12.21
C LYS A 256 -11.08 -7.32 11.91
N PRO A 257 -11.94 -8.36 12.08
CA PRO A 257 -11.62 -9.72 11.68
C PRO A 257 -11.44 -9.85 10.17
N ILE A 258 -10.90 -10.99 9.73
CA ILE A 258 -10.97 -11.36 8.31
C ILE A 258 -12.42 -11.54 7.88
N GLN A 259 -12.69 -11.41 6.59
CA GLN A 259 -14.03 -11.52 6.02
C GLN A 259 -14.06 -12.52 4.88
N TYR A 260 -15.13 -13.28 4.80
CA TYR A 260 -15.42 -14.21 3.71
C TYR A 260 -16.47 -13.61 2.79
N VAL A 261 -16.15 -13.49 1.50
CA VAL A 261 -17.07 -12.97 0.49
C VAL A 261 -17.28 -14.02 -0.59
N PHE A 262 -18.44 -14.61 -0.61
CA PHE A 262 -18.83 -15.53 -1.69
C PHE A 262 -19.32 -14.76 -2.91
N LYS A 263 -18.96 -15.20 -4.12
CA LYS A 263 -19.64 -14.72 -5.31
C LYS A 263 -21.14 -15.02 -5.22
N SER A 264 -21.95 -14.11 -5.74
CA SER A 264 -23.42 -14.23 -5.70
C SER A 264 -23.96 -15.46 -6.42
N THR A 265 -23.16 -16.07 -7.31
CA THR A 265 -23.46 -17.30 -8.04
C THR A 265 -23.06 -18.58 -7.29
N SER A 266 -22.48 -18.47 -6.09
CA SER A 266 -22.07 -19.63 -5.30
C SER A 266 -23.25 -20.41 -4.77
N SER A 267 -23.11 -21.76 -4.80
CA SER A 267 -24.11 -22.72 -4.35
C SER A 267 -23.41 -23.95 -3.75
N GLU A 268 -24.20 -24.94 -3.33
CA GLU A 268 -23.67 -26.22 -2.87
C GLU A 268 -22.89 -27.01 -3.93
N TYR A 269 -23.16 -26.77 -5.22
CA TYR A 269 -22.52 -27.49 -6.35
C TYR A 269 -21.30 -26.78 -6.93
N TRP A 270 -21.15 -25.50 -6.66
CA TRP A 270 -20.04 -24.67 -7.10
C TRP A 270 -19.95 -23.42 -6.25
N ALA A 271 -18.76 -23.12 -5.75
CA ALA A 271 -18.58 -21.93 -4.94
C ALA A 271 -17.24 -21.25 -5.22
N GLN A 272 -17.26 -19.92 -5.16
CA GLN A 272 -16.08 -19.09 -5.09
C GLN A 272 -16.15 -18.20 -3.86
N VAL A 273 -15.09 -18.23 -3.07
CA VAL A 273 -14.98 -17.43 -1.85
C VAL A 273 -13.67 -16.65 -1.87
N GLN A 274 -13.73 -15.41 -1.43
CA GLN A 274 -12.60 -14.51 -1.25
C GLN A 274 -12.43 -14.24 0.23
N VAL A 275 -11.17 -14.24 0.70
CA VAL A 275 -10.83 -13.76 2.05
C VAL A 275 -10.39 -12.30 1.93
N ARG A 276 -10.99 -11.43 2.74
CA ARG A 276 -10.74 -9.98 2.75
C ARG A 276 -10.31 -9.50 4.12
N ASN A 277 -9.85 -8.27 4.20
CA ASN A 277 -9.48 -7.59 5.43
C ASN A 277 -8.41 -8.33 6.25
N HIS A 278 -7.60 -9.16 5.60
CA HIS A 278 -6.51 -9.91 6.22
C HIS A 278 -5.27 -9.02 6.42
N ARG A 279 -4.61 -9.14 7.57
CA ARG A 279 -3.37 -8.38 7.86
C ARG A 279 -2.24 -8.75 6.93
N TYR A 280 -2.10 -10.02 6.59
CA TYR A 280 -1.10 -10.53 5.66
C TYR A 280 -1.73 -11.28 4.51
N PRO A 281 -1.08 -11.35 3.34
CA PRO A 281 -1.59 -12.10 2.19
C PRO A 281 -1.91 -13.54 2.55
N ILE A 282 -2.94 -14.08 1.91
CA ILE A 282 -3.40 -15.45 2.16
C ILE A 282 -2.58 -16.42 1.32
N ALA A 283 -1.89 -17.36 1.96
CA ALA A 283 -1.21 -18.45 1.29
C ALA A 283 -2.18 -19.57 0.91
N LYS A 284 -3.13 -19.93 1.83
CA LYS A 284 -3.99 -21.07 1.64
C LYS A 284 -5.36 -20.89 2.29
N LEU A 285 -6.40 -21.35 1.60
CA LEU A 285 -7.75 -21.49 2.13
C LEU A 285 -8.20 -22.93 1.99
N GLU A 286 -8.65 -23.52 3.08
CA GLU A 286 -9.15 -24.90 3.16
C GLU A 286 -10.54 -24.91 3.78
N TYR A 287 -11.41 -25.84 3.36
CA TYR A 287 -12.66 -26.13 4.05
C TYR A 287 -12.61 -27.52 4.68
N LEU A 288 -13.32 -27.70 5.81
CA LEU A 288 -13.49 -29.00 6.45
C LEU A 288 -14.56 -29.80 5.68
N ASP A 289 -14.15 -30.86 5.03
CA ASP A 289 -15.07 -31.82 4.44
C ASP A 289 -15.65 -32.72 5.55
N LYS A 290 -16.91 -32.50 5.87
CA LYS A 290 -17.64 -33.22 6.92
C LYS A 290 -17.79 -34.71 6.66
N SER A 291 -17.68 -35.16 5.42
CA SER A 291 -17.81 -36.60 5.07
C SER A 291 -16.55 -37.38 5.38
N THR A 292 -15.39 -36.72 5.30
CA THR A 292 -14.07 -37.34 5.52
C THR A 292 -13.36 -36.85 6.77
N ASP A 293 -13.89 -35.81 7.41
CA ASP A 293 -13.28 -35.10 8.56
C ASP A 293 -11.86 -34.57 8.23
N LYS A 294 -11.65 -34.15 6.99
CA LYS A 294 -10.37 -33.64 6.50
C LYS A 294 -10.51 -32.24 5.92
N TYR A 295 -9.46 -31.45 6.10
CA TYR A 295 -9.35 -30.16 5.39
C TYR A 295 -8.97 -30.38 3.93
N VAL A 296 -9.71 -29.75 3.03
CA VAL A 296 -9.51 -29.78 1.57
C VAL A 296 -9.18 -28.37 1.11
N GLU A 297 -8.03 -28.25 0.46
CA GLU A 297 -7.56 -26.98 -0.08
C GLU A 297 -8.37 -26.53 -1.29
N LEU A 298 -8.70 -25.25 -1.34
CA LEU A 298 -9.36 -24.61 -2.47
C LEU A 298 -8.31 -23.92 -3.36
N PRO A 299 -8.24 -24.25 -4.65
CA PRO A 299 -7.32 -23.57 -5.59
C PRO A 299 -7.66 -22.08 -5.70
N ARG A 300 -6.61 -21.24 -5.68
CA ARG A 300 -6.73 -19.80 -5.88
C ARG A 300 -6.75 -19.46 -7.36
N GLU A 301 -7.66 -18.59 -7.75
CA GLU A 301 -7.74 -18.03 -9.11
C GLU A 301 -6.94 -16.71 -9.20
N GLU A 302 -6.52 -16.34 -10.39
CA GLU A 302 -5.77 -15.10 -10.66
C GLU A 302 -6.51 -13.83 -10.23
N TYR A 303 -7.84 -13.89 -10.12
CA TYR A 303 -8.71 -12.79 -9.69
C TYR A 303 -9.06 -12.84 -8.20
N ASN A 304 -8.17 -13.44 -7.40
CA ASN A 304 -8.21 -13.43 -5.94
C ASN A 304 -9.45 -14.10 -5.30
N TYR A 305 -9.98 -15.14 -5.93
CA TYR A 305 -10.98 -16.03 -5.36
C TYR A 305 -10.42 -17.44 -5.21
N PHE A 306 -10.93 -18.17 -4.22
CA PHE A 306 -10.69 -19.59 -4.04
C PHE A 306 -11.89 -20.37 -4.52
N THR A 307 -11.70 -21.42 -5.32
CA THR A 307 -12.78 -22.08 -6.09
C THR A 307 -12.99 -23.51 -5.65
N ALA A 308 -14.22 -23.82 -5.24
CA ALA A 308 -14.73 -25.19 -5.09
C ALA A 308 -15.52 -25.59 -6.35
N LYS A 309 -14.84 -26.19 -7.33
CA LYS A 309 -15.45 -26.52 -8.65
C LYS A 309 -16.61 -27.51 -8.58
N ASN A 310 -16.63 -28.37 -7.54
CA ASN A 310 -17.67 -29.37 -7.31
C ASN A 310 -18.46 -29.07 -6.02
N GLY A 311 -18.43 -27.80 -5.58
CA GLY A 311 -18.98 -27.42 -4.29
C GLY A 311 -18.15 -27.91 -3.11
N MET A 312 -18.71 -27.77 -1.92
CA MET A 312 -18.09 -28.16 -0.64
C MET A 312 -18.99 -29.16 0.13
N GLY A 313 -19.73 -29.99 -0.61
CA GLY A 313 -20.57 -31.07 -0.05
C GLY A 313 -21.90 -30.62 0.59
N SER A 314 -22.16 -29.31 0.70
CA SER A 314 -23.41 -28.76 1.26
C SER A 314 -23.57 -27.28 0.90
N ALA A 315 -24.73 -26.70 1.21
CA ALA A 315 -24.96 -25.24 1.14
C ALA A 315 -24.37 -24.48 2.37
N GLY A 316 -23.61 -25.15 3.23
CA GLY A 316 -23.07 -24.61 4.48
C GLY A 316 -23.95 -24.93 5.70
N PRO A 317 -23.64 -24.41 6.89
CA PRO A 317 -22.47 -23.57 7.17
C PRO A 317 -21.16 -24.36 7.08
N PHE A 318 -20.10 -23.65 6.67
CA PHE A 318 -18.77 -24.22 6.49
C PHE A 318 -17.85 -23.94 7.69
N THR A 319 -16.81 -24.76 7.82
CA THR A 319 -15.64 -24.48 8.64
C THR A 319 -14.48 -24.27 7.69
N PHE A 320 -13.84 -23.10 7.76
CA PHE A 320 -12.65 -22.76 6.98
C PHE A 320 -11.41 -22.74 7.88
N ARG A 321 -10.27 -23.14 7.30
CA ARG A 321 -8.94 -22.89 7.83
C ARG A 321 -8.22 -21.99 6.83
N VAL A 322 -7.78 -20.83 7.30
CA VAL A 322 -7.07 -19.82 6.50
C VAL A 322 -5.64 -19.76 7.01
N THR A 323 -4.67 -19.86 6.10
CA THR A 323 -3.24 -19.73 6.43
C THR A 323 -2.68 -18.51 5.68
N ASP A 324 -2.01 -17.61 6.38
CA ASP A 324 -1.30 -16.48 5.77
C ASP A 324 0.09 -16.90 5.24
N ILE A 325 0.80 -15.96 4.58
CA ILE A 325 2.13 -16.20 4.01
C ILE A 325 3.22 -16.43 5.05
N TYR A 326 2.96 -16.23 6.32
CA TYR A 326 3.88 -16.48 7.46
C TYR A 326 3.52 -17.72 8.26
N GLY A 327 2.50 -18.48 7.82
CA GLY A 327 2.09 -19.73 8.43
C GLY A 327 1.12 -19.59 9.59
N HIS A 328 0.67 -18.37 9.94
CA HIS A 328 -0.37 -18.20 10.95
C HIS A 328 -1.69 -18.78 10.43
N GLN A 329 -2.43 -19.43 11.32
CA GLN A 329 -3.69 -20.08 10.97
C GLN A 329 -4.87 -19.53 11.77
N LEU A 330 -5.97 -19.33 11.08
CA LEU A 330 -7.28 -19.04 11.67
C LEU A 330 -8.25 -20.16 11.28
N VAL A 331 -9.12 -20.55 12.21
CA VAL A 331 -10.20 -21.51 11.96
C VAL A 331 -11.52 -20.85 12.31
N ASP A 332 -12.35 -20.65 11.29
CA ASP A 332 -13.67 -20.03 11.42
C ASP A 332 -14.76 -21.04 11.11
N THR A 333 -15.74 -21.14 12.00
CA THR A 333 -16.89 -22.04 11.85
C THR A 333 -18.17 -21.25 11.60
N GLY A 334 -19.17 -21.91 11.03
CA GLY A 334 -20.48 -21.30 10.84
C GLY A 334 -20.58 -20.34 9.64
N ILE A 335 -19.57 -20.31 8.76
CA ILE A 335 -19.54 -19.42 7.60
C ILE A 335 -20.56 -19.88 6.56
N LYS A 336 -21.49 -18.99 6.19
CA LYS A 336 -22.58 -19.25 5.24
C LYS A 336 -22.37 -18.53 3.92
N ILE A 337 -22.87 -19.11 2.83
CA ILE A 337 -22.98 -18.38 1.55
C ILE A 337 -23.96 -17.21 1.79
N ASN A 338 -23.53 -15.99 1.47
CA ASN A 338 -24.26 -14.77 1.73
C ASN A 338 -24.34 -13.82 0.51
N ASN A 339 -24.60 -14.37 -0.67
CA ASN A 339 -24.92 -13.63 -1.91
C ASN A 339 -24.04 -12.37 -2.15
N GLY A 340 -22.72 -12.51 -2.03
CA GLY A 340 -21.76 -11.44 -2.25
C GLY A 340 -21.58 -10.48 -1.08
N LYS A 341 -22.30 -10.64 0.04
CA LYS A 341 -22.09 -9.83 1.24
C LYS A 341 -20.97 -10.42 2.09
N PRO A 342 -20.14 -9.57 2.74
CA PRO A 342 -19.13 -10.07 3.69
C PRO A 342 -19.75 -10.83 4.87
N VAL A 343 -19.06 -11.88 5.29
CA VAL A 343 -19.32 -12.62 6.54
C VAL A 343 -18.05 -12.54 7.36
N ASP A 344 -18.12 -11.99 8.55
CA ASP A 344 -16.96 -11.84 9.42
C ASP A 344 -16.50 -13.20 9.97
N GLY A 345 -15.19 -13.39 10.01
CA GLY A 345 -14.54 -14.43 10.80
C GLY A 345 -14.50 -14.05 12.29
N ALA A 346 -13.88 -14.87 13.10
CA ALA A 346 -13.76 -14.63 14.55
C ALA A 346 -12.61 -13.66 14.91
N ALA A 347 -11.54 -13.63 14.12
CA ALA A 347 -10.33 -12.89 14.42
C ALA A 347 -9.59 -12.45 13.13
N ASN A 348 -8.44 -11.81 13.32
CA ASN A 348 -7.45 -11.55 12.27
C ASN A 348 -6.10 -12.18 12.68
N PHE A 349 -5.18 -12.29 11.74
CA PHE A 349 -3.82 -12.73 12.02
C PHE A 349 -3.13 -11.82 13.05
N PRO A 350 -2.15 -12.29 13.81
CA PRO A 350 -1.39 -11.44 14.73
C PRO A 350 -0.67 -10.32 13.99
N TYR A 351 -0.28 -9.26 14.70
CA TYR A 351 0.61 -8.24 14.16
C TYR A 351 2.03 -8.76 14.09
#